data_f9b23a94c5da612eebddd1e30d1fc09e
#
_entry.id   f9b23a94c5da612eebddd1e30d1fc09e
#
_cell.length_a   1.000
_cell.length_b   1.000
_cell.length_c   1.000
_cell.angle_alpha   90.00
_cell.angle_beta   90.00
_cell.angle_gamma   90.00
#
_symmetry.space_group_name_H-M   'P 1'
#
loop_
_entity.id
_entity.type
_entity.pdbx_description
1 polymer ?
#
loop_
_entity_poly.entity_id
_entity_poly.type
_entity_poly.pdbx_seq_one_letter_code
_entity_poly.pdbx_strand_id
1 'polypeptide(L)'
;MKYYEFLMEDFDYLVEMAHGIQDVIAYGKEQGQIQGEAIDQNGMLSVQFKKGIDIASIQTHLVGNFNLPNVLAAVAIGQYFKVPNEKIKSAIENYIPTNSRSQLLTWNNNEVILDAYNANPSSMKLAVENFAKINKDNKMVCLGGMRELGVDTLVEHQALI
;
A
#
# COMPACT_ATOMS: atom_id res chain seq x y z
N MET A 1 -25.69 11.86 -13.19
CA MET A 1 -24.54 10.95 -13.06
C MET A 1 -24.37 10.69 -11.58
N LYS A 2 -24.38 9.44 -11.11
CA LYS A 2 -24.19 9.13 -9.69
C LYS A 2 -22.70 9.03 -9.46
N TYR A 3 -22.19 9.82 -8.52
CA TYR A 3 -20.80 9.78 -8.11
C TYR A 3 -20.70 8.88 -6.87
N TYR A 4 -19.73 7.97 -6.87
CA TYR A 4 -19.39 7.14 -5.74
C TYR A 4 -17.97 7.47 -5.31
N GLU A 5 -17.73 7.55 -4.03
CA GLU A 5 -16.39 7.71 -3.50
C GLU A 5 -15.96 6.46 -2.74
N PHE A 6 -14.73 6.02 -3.00
CA PHE A 6 -14.08 4.95 -2.24
C PHE A 6 -13.17 5.61 -1.22
N LEU A 7 -13.51 5.49 0.06
CA LEU A 7 -12.92 6.25 1.14
C LEU A 7 -12.10 5.37 2.08
N MET A 8 -10.83 5.73 2.29
CA MET A 8 -10.00 5.17 3.35
C MET A 8 -10.28 5.89 4.67
N GLU A 9 -11.03 5.26 5.56
CA GLU A 9 -11.48 5.87 6.82
C GLU A 9 -10.39 5.99 7.90
N ASP A 10 -9.24 5.34 7.73
CA ASP A 10 -8.12 5.49 8.66
C ASP A 10 -7.42 6.87 8.56
N PHE A 11 -7.80 7.72 7.60
CA PHE A 11 -7.25 9.06 7.42
C PHE A 11 -8.31 10.13 7.65
N ASP A 12 -8.27 10.79 8.80
CA ASP A 12 -9.26 11.81 9.21
C ASP A 12 -9.46 12.90 8.15
N TYR A 13 -8.38 13.35 7.49
CA TYR A 13 -8.48 14.38 6.46
C TYR A 13 -9.30 13.93 5.24
N LEU A 14 -9.28 12.63 4.88
CA LEU A 14 -10.11 12.09 3.80
C LEU A 14 -11.58 12.04 4.22
N VAL A 15 -11.84 11.69 5.48
CA VAL A 15 -13.19 11.68 6.05
C VAL A 15 -13.77 13.10 6.06
N GLU A 16 -12.98 14.11 6.43
CA GLU A 16 -13.38 15.51 6.37
C GLU A 16 -13.69 15.98 4.93
N MET A 17 -12.83 15.61 3.96
CA MET A 17 -13.03 15.95 2.55
C MET A 17 -14.25 15.28 1.93
N ALA A 18 -14.65 14.11 2.43
CA ALA A 18 -15.83 13.37 1.96
C ALA A 18 -17.15 13.95 2.50
N HIS A 19 -17.09 14.99 3.32
CA HIS A 19 -18.29 15.60 3.92
C HIS A 19 -19.25 16.12 2.85
N GLY A 20 -20.47 15.60 2.86
CA GLY A 20 -21.51 15.96 1.87
C GLY A 20 -21.61 15.03 0.67
N ILE A 21 -20.74 14.04 0.53
CA ILE A 21 -20.86 12.98 -0.47
C ILE A 21 -21.85 11.93 0.03
N GLN A 22 -22.88 11.65 -0.76
CA GLN A 22 -23.98 10.79 -0.32
C GLN A 22 -23.68 9.29 -0.46
N ASP A 23 -22.96 8.90 -1.50
CA ASP A 23 -22.67 7.50 -1.80
C ASP A 23 -21.18 7.20 -1.56
N VAL A 24 -20.83 6.84 -0.33
CA VAL A 24 -19.46 6.51 0.08
C VAL A 24 -19.34 5.00 0.32
N ILE A 25 -18.28 4.40 -0.22
CA ILE A 25 -17.86 3.02 0.07
C ILE A 25 -16.58 3.09 0.87
N ALA A 26 -16.71 2.90 2.17
CA ALA A 26 -15.63 3.07 3.11
C ALA A 26 -14.87 1.77 3.35
N TYR A 27 -13.54 1.88 3.50
CA TYR A 27 -12.67 0.78 3.86
C TYR A 27 -11.57 1.25 4.82
N GLY A 28 -11.04 0.35 5.63
CA GLY A 28 -10.00 0.70 6.61
C GLY A 28 -9.55 -0.48 7.46
N LYS A 29 -8.76 -0.21 8.48
CA LYS A 29 -8.32 -1.22 9.45
C LYS A 29 -9.39 -1.53 10.50
N GLU A 30 -9.96 -0.50 11.06
CA GLU A 30 -10.90 -0.59 12.18
C GLU A 30 -12.30 -0.11 11.81
N GLN A 31 -12.42 0.70 10.76
CA GLN A 31 -13.68 1.30 10.33
C GLN A 31 -13.94 0.98 8.86
N GLY A 32 -15.16 1.26 8.42
CA GLY A 32 -15.60 1.01 7.05
C GLY A 32 -16.39 -0.28 6.85
N GLN A 33 -16.88 -0.42 5.63
CA GLN A 33 -17.63 -1.59 5.19
C GLN A 33 -16.71 -2.78 4.94
N ILE A 34 -15.48 -2.51 4.51
CA ILE A 34 -14.43 -3.51 4.29
C ILE A 34 -13.29 -3.20 5.26
N GLN A 35 -12.98 -4.20 6.09
CA GLN A 35 -11.95 -4.06 7.11
C GLN A 35 -10.92 -5.17 6.98
N GLY A 36 -9.65 -4.78 7.09
CA GLY A 36 -8.55 -5.72 7.06
C GLY A 36 -7.28 -5.15 7.67
N GLU A 37 -6.41 -6.04 8.11
CA GLU A 37 -5.13 -5.70 8.71
C GLU A 37 -3.96 -6.31 7.95
N ALA A 38 -2.83 -5.62 8.01
CA ALA A 38 -1.60 -6.10 7.41
C ALA A 38 -0.94 -7.12 8.32
N ILE A 39 -0.59 -8.25 7.73
CA ILE A 39 0.30 -9.26 8.32
C ILE A 39 1.60 -9.22 7.52
N ASP A 40 2.71 -8.93 8.20
CA ASP A 40 4.03 -8.97 7.58
C ASP A 40 4.50 -10.42 7.41
N GLN A 41 4.81 -10.78 6.18
CA GLN A 41 5.41 -12.08 5.84
C GLN A 41 6.79 -11.85 5.20
N ASN A 42 7.79 -11.61 6.04
CA ASN A 42 9.16 -11.34 5.60
C ASN A 42 9.28 -10.14 4.63
N GLY A 43 8.59 -9.04 4.96
CA GLY A 43 8.55 -7.82 4.16
C GLY A 43 7.46 -7.79 3.08
N MET A 44 6.82 -8.93 2.80
CA MET A 44 5.65 -9.01 1.91
C MET A 44 4.36 -8.76 2.67
N LEU A 45 3.43 -8.05 2.04
CA LEU A 45 2.11 -7.80 2.60
C LEU A 45 1.20 -9.01 2.40
N SER A 46 0.67 -9.54 3.51
CA SER A 46 -0.55 -10.35 3.53
C SER A 46 -1.65 -9.55 4.20
N VAL A 47 -2.88 -9.67 3.73
CA VAL A 47 -4.02 -8.97 4.32
C VAL A 47 -4.96 -9.99 4.91
N GLN A 48 -5.26 -9.86 6.20
CA GLN A 48 -6.31 -10.61 6.89
C GLN A 48 -7.56 -9.75 6.98
N PHE A 49 -8.68 -10.25 6.49
CA PHE A 49 -9.95 -9.52 6.51
C PHE A 49 -10.72 -9.80 7.80
N LYS A 50 -11.29 -8.73 8.37
CA LYS A 50 -12.16 -8.76 9.55
C LYS A 50 -13.63 -8.66 9.17
N LYS A 51 -13.93 -7.95 8.05
CA LYS A 51 -15.29 -7.64 7.63
C LYS A 51 -15.36 -7.29 6.14
N GLY A 52 -16.53 -7.46 5.54
CA GLY A 52 -16.90 -6.91 4.23
C GLY A 52 -16.60 -7.81 3.03
N ILE A 53 -15.86 -8.89 3.20
CA ILE A 53 -15.62 -9.88 2.17
C ILE A 53 -15.56 -11.27 2.80
N ASP A 54 -16.12 -12.26 2.11
CA ASP A 54 -16.07 -13.66 2.51
C ASP A 54 -14.78 -14.34 2.00
N ILE A 55 -13.65 -13.78 2.44
CA ILE A 55 -12.30 -14.28 2.21
C ILE A 55 -11.51 -14.01 3.50
N ALA A 56 -10.87 -15.05 4.05
CA ALA A 56 -10.11 -14.90 5.28
C ALA A 56 -8.84 -14.07 5.08
N SER A 57 -8.11 -14.32 3.99
CA SER A 57 -6.86 -13.61 3.71
C SER A 57 -6.52 -13.57 2.23
N ILE A 58 -5.70 -12.58 1.86
CA ILE A 58 -5.06 -12.42 0.54
C ILE A 58 -3.56 -12.28 0.75
N GLN A 59 -2.78 -13.12 0.08
CA GLN A 59 -1.32 -13.04 0.05
C GLN A 59 -0.89 -12.27 -1.20
N THR A 60 -0.10 -11.22 -1.04
CA THR A 60 0.27 -10.37 -2.16
C THR A 60 1.77 -10.50 -2.51
N HIS A 61 2.15 -10.00 -3.68
CA HIS A 61 3.54 -9.76 -4.07
C HIS A 61 3.96 -8.30 -3.83
N LEU A 62 3.24 -7.58 -2.97
CA LEU A 62 3.55 -6.20 -2.62
C LEU A 62 4.50 -6.17 -1.42
N VAL A 63 5.56 -5.41 -1.53
CA VAL A 63 6.50 -5.18 -0.42
C VAL A 63 5.96 -4.04 0.45
N GLY A 64 5.88 -4.31 1.76
CA GLY A 64 5.56 -3.29 2.77
C GLY A 64 4.08 -3.15 3.12
N ASN A 65 3.85 -3.02 4.43
CA ASN A 65 2.50 -2.90 5.00
C ASN A 65 1.79 -1.60 4.63
N PHE A 66 2.53 -0.60 4.13
CA PHE A 66 1.95 0.65 3.62
C PHE A 66 1.10 0.47 2.35
N ASN A 67 1.17 -0.71 1.71
CA ASN A 67 0.31 -1.07 0.59
C ASN A 67 -1.07 -1.60 1.01
N LEU A 68 -1.33 -1.76 2.31
CA LEU A 68 -2.65 -2.21 2.81
C LEU A 68 -3.81 -1.37 2.25
N PRO A 69 -3.77 -0.02 2.26
CA PRO A 69 -4.85 0.79 1.68
C PRO A 69 -5.14 0.48 0.22
N ASN A 70 -4.11 0.19 -0.57
CA ASN A 70 -4.25 -0.14 -1.98
C ASN A 70 -4.98 -1.47 -2.19
N VAL A 71 -4.69 -2.47 -1.36
CA VAL A 71 -5.37 -3.77 -1.39
C VAL A 71 -6.83 -3.63 -0.96
N LEU A 72 -7.09 -2.91 0.14
CA LEU A 72 -8.46 -2.69 0.62
C LEU A 72 -9.29 -1.92 -0.41
N ALA A 73 -8.71 -0.90 -1.07
CA ALA A 73 -9.36 -0.18 -2.16
C ALA A 73 -9.71 -1.09 -3.33
N ALA A 74 -8.77 -1.95 -3.76
CA ALA A 74 -9.01 -2.91 -4.85
C ALA A 74 -10.15 -3.88 -4.51
N VAL A 75 -10.21 -4.35 -3.27
CA VAL A 75 -11.30 -5.20 -2.77
C VAL A 75 -12.63 -4.43 -2.77
N ALA A 76 -12.64 -3.20 -2.26
CA ALA A 76 -13.84 -2.35 -2.21
C ALA A 76 -14.40 -2.09 -3.61
N ILE A 77 -13.54 -1.77 -4.56
CA ILE A 77 -13.91 -1.57 -5.97
C ILE A 77 -14.45 -2.87 -6.57
N GLY A 78 -13.76 -3.99 -6.36
CA GLY A 78 -14.20 -5.28 -6.86
C GLY A 78 -15.58 -5.69 -6.33
N GLN A 79 -15.82 -5.49 -5.03
CA GLN A 79 -17.12 -5.75 -4.38
C GLN A 79 -18.22 -4.85 -4.96
N TYR A 80 -17.93 -3.57 -5.13
CA TYR A 80 -18.88 -2.63 -5.74
C TYR A 80 -19.33 -3.07 -7.13
N PHE A 81 -18.39 -3.51 -7.97
CA PHE A 81 -18.69 -4.03 -9.31
C PHE A 81 -19.17 -5.49 -9.31
N LYS A 82 -19.46 -6.08 -8.14
CA LYS A 82 -19.97 -7.45 -7.98
C LYS A 82 -19.07 -8.51 -8.60
N VAL A 83 -17.76 -8.27 -8.58
CA VAL A 83 -16.78 -9.28 -8.97
C VAL A 83 -16.82 -10.42 -7.94
N PRO A 84 -16.89 -11.69 -8.33
CA PRO A 84 -16.85 -12.80 -7.37
C PRO A 84 -15.60 -12.75 -6.48
N ASN A 85 -15.77 -13.03 -5.19
CA ASN A 85 -14.72 -12.92 -4.18
C ASN A 85 -13.44 -13.67 -4.57
N GLU A 86 -13.58 -14.89 -5.08
CA GLU A 86 -12.45 -15.70 -5.53
C GLU A 86 -11.68 -15.05 -6.71
N LYS A 87 -12.38 -14.31 -7.56
CA LYS A 87 -11.74 -13.57 -8.66
C LYS A 87 -11.00 -12.33 -8.14
N ILE A 88 -11.58 -11.62 -7.16
CA ILE A 88 -10.91 -10.52 -6.48
C ILE A 88 -9.61 -11.02 -5.84
N LYS A 89 -9.71 -12.09 -5.04
CA LYS A 89 -8.57 -12.74 -4.39
C LYS A 89 -7.50 -13.14 -5.41
N SER A 90 -7.88 -13.94 -6.39
CA SER A 90 -6.95 -14.43 -7.41
C SER A 90 -6.27 -13.31 -8.19
N ALA A 91 -6.99 -12.23 -8.53
CA ALA A 91 -6.42 -11.10 -9.25
C ALA A 91 -5.37 -10.36 -8.42
N ILE A 92 -5.63 -10.15 -7.13
CA ILE A 92 -4.69 -9.47 -6.23
C ILE A 92 -3.48 -10.37 -5.92
N GLU A 93 -3.69 -11.66 -5.67
CA GLU A 93 -2.61 -12.62 -5.39
C GLU A 93 -1.69 -12.84 -6.60
N ASN A 94 -2.20 -12.74 -7.82
CA ASN A 94 -1.41 -12.88 -9.04
C ASN A 94 -0.83 -11.55 -9.55
N TYR A 95 -1.14 -10.42 -8.90
CA TYR A 95 -0.58 -9.14 -9.29
C TYR A 95 0.89 -9.02 -8.90
N ILE A 96 1.75 -8.93 -9.88
CA ILE A 96 3.19 -8.69 -9.69
C ILE A 96 3.49 -7.26 -10.13
N PRO A 97 3.99 -6.39 -9.24
CA PRO A 97 4.40 -5.04 -9.61
C PRO A 97 5.46 -5.04 -10.70
N THR A 98 5.27 -4.25 -11.75
CA THR A 98 6.22 -4.12 -12.87
C THR A 98 6.61 -2.66 -13.14
N ASN A 99 6.16 -1.74 -12.28
CA ASN A 99 6.23 -0.30 -12.48
C ASN A 99 7.23 0.40 -11.54
N SER A 100 8.22 -0.32 -11.03
CA SER A 100 9.22 0.19 -10.08
C SER A 100 8.62 0.78 -8.79
N ARG A 101 7.46 0.25 -8.34
CA ARG A 101 6.84 0.60 -7.06
C ARG A 101 6.93 -0.60 -6.13
N SER A 102 7.90 -0.57 -5.22
CA SER A 102 8.19 -1.66 -4.27
C SER A 102 8.27 -3.04 -4.93
N GLN A 103 8.82 -3.08 -6.15
CA GLN A 103 8.94 -4.28 -6.95
C GLN A 103 10.08 -5.16 -6.45
N LEU A 104 9.80 -6.42 -6.10
CA LEU A 104 10.85 -7.38 -5.74
C LEU A 104 11.44 -8.01 -7.00
N LEU A 105 12.75 -7.95 -7.13
CA LEU A 105 13.53 -8.51 -8.23
C LEU A 105 14.66 -9.37 -7.69
N THR A 106 15.12 -10.32 -8.49
CA THR A 106 16.39 -11.03 -8.24
C THR A 106 17.41 -10.59 -9.29
N TRP A 107 18.56 -10.10 -8.85
CA TRP A 107 19.65 -9.68 -9.72
C TRP A 107 21.00 -10.11 -9.14
N ASN A 108 21.76 -10.90 -9.91
CA ASN A 108 23.07 -11.42 -9.50
C ASN A 108 23.05 -12.05 -8.09
N ASN A 109 22.09 -12.93 -7.82
CA ASN A 109 21.86 -13.59 -6.53
C ASN A 109 21.54 -12.65 -5.36
N ASN A 110 21.19 -11.38 -5.64
CA ASN A 110 20.69 -10.45 -4.64
C ASN A 110 19.19 -10.28 -4.80
N GLU A 111 18.48 -10.15 -3.69
CA GLU A 111 17.11 -9.65 -3.69
C GLU A 111 17.15 -8.13 -3.74
N VAL A 112 16.48 -7.55 -4.71
CA VAL A 112 16.42 -6.09 -4.92
C VAL A 112 14.98 -5.62 -4.82
N ILE A 113 14.71 -4.69 -3.91
CA ILE A 113 13.44 -3.98 -3.85
C ILE A 113 13.62 -2.69 -4.66
N LEU A 114 13.03 -2.66 -5.85
CA LEU A 114 13.07 -1.50 -6.72
C LEU A 114 11.86 -0.61 -6.45
N ASP A 115 12.09 0.56 -5.86
CA ASP A 115 11.09 1.58 -5.58
C ASP A 115 11.55 2.93 -6.14
N ALA A 116 11.50 3.06 -7.46
CA ALA A 116 12.12 4.14 -8.21
C ALA A 116 11.14 4.90 -9.13
N TYR A 117 9.83 4.78 -8.88
CA TYR A 117 8.81 5.50 -9.66
C TYR A 117 8.79 6.99 -9.33
N ASN A 118 8.79 7.31 -8.04
CA ASN A 118 8.81 8.69 -7.53
C ASN A 118 9.43 8.71 -6.14
N ALA A 119 10.00 9.86 -5.75
CA ALA A 119 10.60 10.05 -4.44
C ALA A 119 10.00 11.31 -3.78
N ASN A 120 9.33 11.12 -2.64
CA ASN A 120 8.86 12.18 -1.77
C ASN A 120 9.10 11.81 -0.30
N PRO A 121 9.11 12.78 0.64
CA PRO A 121 9.48 12.52 2.04
C PRO A 121 8.69 11.39 2.68
N SER A 122 7.37 11.39 2.53
CA SER A 122 6.50 10.41 3.18
C SER A 122 6.69 9.00 2.60
N SER A 123 6.75 8.85 1.28
CA SER A 123 6.91 7.53 0.65
C SER A 123 8.31 6.95 0.91
N MET A 124 9.35 7.76 0.83
CA MET A 124 10.71 7.32 1.09
C MET A 124 10.91 6.90 2.55
N LYS A 125 10.38 7.67 3.50
CA LYS A 125 10.42 7.30 4.92
C LYS A 125 9.78 5.93 5.15
N LEU A 126 8.57 5.71 4.65
CA LEU A 126 7.87 4.43 4.79
C LEU A 126 8.64 3.26 4.14
N ALA A 127 9.22 3.49 2.96
CA ALA A 127 10.00 2.47 2.27
C ALA A 127 11.28 2.09 3.05
N VAL A 128 12.02 3.08 3.55
CA VAL A 128 13.24 2.88 4.36
C VAL A 128 12.91 2.20 5.69
N GLU A 129 11.88 2.66 6.41
CA GLU A 129 11.44 2.04 7.66
C GLU A 129 10.99 0.59 7.46
N ASN A 130 10.30 0.30 6.36
CA ASN A 130 9.90 -1.06 6.03
C ASN A 130 11.11 -1.94 5.70
N PHE A 131 12.04 -1.43 4.87
CA PHE A 131 13.28 -2.14 4.54
C PHE A 131 14.14 -2.43 5.77
N ALA A 132 14.19 -1.49 6.73
CA ALA A 132 14.92 -1.69 7.98
C ALA A 132 14.40 -2.87 8.81
N LYS A 133 13.09 -3.15 8.74
CA LYS A 133 12.43 -4.25 9.47
C LYS A 133 12.62 -5.62 8.83
N ILE A 134 13.01 -5.68 7.55
CA ILE A 134 13.22 -6.97 6.87
C ILE A 134 14.36 -7.72 7.56
N ASN A 135 14.09 -8.95 7.98
CA ASN A 135 15.07 -9.80 8.66
C ASN A 135 15.99 -10.49 7.65
N LYS A 136 16.99 -9.76 7.17
CA LYS A 136 18.04 -10.23 6.25
C LYS A 136 19.38 -9.66 6.66
N ASP A 137 20.42 -10.44 6.47
CA ASP A 137 21.81 -9.98 6.63
C ASP A 137 22.26 -9.19 5.39
N ASN A 138 23.34 -8.40 5.55
CA ASN A 138 23.99 -7.66 4.46
C ASN A 138 23.04 -6.78 3.64
N LYS A 139 22.21 -6.01 4.32
CA LYS A 139 21.30 -5.06 3.68
C LYS A 139 22.04 -3.82 3.19
N MET A 140 21.68 -3.34 2.00
CA MET A 140 22.18 -2.10 1.42
C MET A 140 21.02 -1.27 0.89
N VAL A 141 21.03 0.03 1.16
CA VAL A 141 20.06 1.00 0.64
C VAL A 141 20.77 1.95 -0.33
N CYS A 142 20.18 2.16 -1.50
CA CYS A 142 20.58 3.17 -2.46
C CYS A 142 19.45 4.19 -2.61
N LEU A 143 19.67 5.41 -2.11
CA LEU A 143 18.66 6.47 -2.13
C LEU A 143 18.98 7.49 -3.22
N GLY A 144 17.98 7.81 -4.04
CA GLY A 144 18.00 8.95 -4.95
C GLY A 144 17.53 10.23 -4.28
N GLY A 145 17.81 11.37 -4.91
CA GLY A 145 17.34 12.67 -4.40
C GLY A 145 15.85 12.88 -4.65
N MET A 146 15.18 13.51 -3.68
CA MET A 146 13.82 14.01 -3.82
C MET A 146 13.82 15.35 -4.54
N ARG A 147 12.87 15.54 -5.44
CA ARG A 147 12.69 16.79 -6.20
C ARG A 147 11.48 17.57 -5.69
N GLU A 148 11.37 18.82 -6.12
CA GLU A 148 10.20 19.69 -5.86
C GLU A 148 9.97 20.05 -4.38
N LEU A 149 11.01 19.95 -3.54
CA LEU A 149 10.94 20.29 -2.11
C LEU A 149 11.25 21.78 -1.82
N GLY A 150 11.71 22.54 -2.80
CA GLY A 150 12.02 23.97 -2.63
C GLY A 150 13.05 24.20 -1.52
N VAL A 151 12.71 25.07 -0.57
CA VAL A 151 13.58 25.45 0.55
C VAL A 151 13.79 24.32 1.57
N ASP A 152 12.90 23.36 1.62
CA ASP A 152 12.93 22.25 2.59
C ASP A 152 13.82 21.08 2.14
N THR A 153 14.43 21.18 0.95
CA THR A 153 15.22 20.10 0.35
C THR A 153 16.27 19.52 1.31
N LEU A 154 17.05 20.36 1.97
CA LEU A 154 18.12 19.89 2.87
C LEU A 154 17.55 19.18 4.09
N VAL A 155 16.53 19.74 4.71
CA VAL A 155 15.90 19.21 5.93
C VAL A 155 15.28 17.87 5.66
N GLU A 156 14.52 17.73 4.57
CA GLU A 156 13.84 16.48 4.20
C GLU A 156 14.82 15.37 3.83
N HIS A 157 15.92 15.68 3.15
CA HIS A 157 16.95 14.68 2.87
C HIS A 157 17.69 14.25 4.14
N GLN A 158 17.97 15.16 5.05
CA GLN A 158 18.61 14.83 6.33
C GLN A 158 17.70 13.97 7.22
N ALA A 159 16.40 14.15 7.14
CA ALA A 159 15.45 13.36 7.93
C ALA A 159 15.38 11.87 7.53
N LEU A 160 15.93 11.50 6.37
CA LEU A 160 15.98 10.11 5.89
C LEU A 160 17.26 9.37 6.27
N ILE A 161 18.29 10.07 6.77
CA ILE A 161 19.60 9.51 7.10
C ILE A 161 19.77 9.38 8.61
#